data_f3995c065b265d9f1b90a7bec6f088a8
#
_entry.id   f3995c065b265d9f1b90a7bec6f088a8
#
_cell.length_a   1.000
_cell.length_b   1.000
_cell.length_c   1.000
_cell.angle_alpha   90.00
_cell.angle_beta   90.00
_cell.angle_gamma   90.00
#
_symmetry.space_group_name_H-M   'P 1'
#
loop_
_entity.id
_entity.type
_entity.pdbx_description
1 polymer ?
#
loop_
_entity_poly.entity_id
_entity_poly.type
_entity_poly.pdbx_seq_one_letter_code
_entity_poly.pdbx_strand_id
1 'polypeptide(L)'
;LAEGNIEGHIDAVVFYDKPLTKFARIMESYFSVAPKGLQPFLMAMPLWIKKKLWIPLIIENGFHDCGIDSIGQIYFVEHHESHAASAFFPSPFEHSAILTMDGVGEWTTSAIGIGKSNQVTLLEELQYPHSLGLLYSAFTYFCGFKVNSGEYKLMGLAPYGTPRYADVIHAHLVDLKMDGSFRLNMDYFGYLDSLRMTNEKFNQLFDGPPRQPETTITQREMDIAASIQHVTEDIVMRIATHAHQVTGEKKLCMSGGIALNCVANGKLLR
;
A
#
# COMPACT_ATOMS: atom_id res chain seq x y z
N LEU A 1 -23.27 -0.25 -14.47
CA LEU A 1 -24.51 0.57 -14.50
C LEU A 1 -25.72 -0.31 -14.82
N ALA A 2 -25.70 -1.12 -15.89
CA ALA A 2 -26.79 -2.03 -16.24
C ALA A 2 -27.11 -3.06 -15.12
N GLU A 3 -26.09 -3.58 -14.43
CA GLU A 3 -26.27 -4.50 -13.30
C GLU A 3 -26.78 -3.80 -12.04
N GLY A 4 -26.50 -2.52 -11.87
CA GLY A 4 -26.97 -1.69 -10.74
C GLY A 4 -28.38 -1.12 -10.92
N ASN A 5 -29.02 -1.36 -12.07
CA ASN A 5 -30.35 -0.83 -12.40
C ASN A 5 -30.46 0.70 -12.21
N ILE A 6 -29.36 1.43 -12.54
CA ILE A 6 -29.29 2.88 -12.41
C ILE A 6 -29.99 3.49 -13.62
N GLU A 7 -31.27 3.79 -13.47
CA GLU A 7 -32.06 4.59 -14.38
C GLU A 7 -32.11 6.03 -13.86
N GLY A 8 -31.60 6.99 -14.63
CA GLY A 8 -31.76 8.40 -14.30
C GLY A 8 -30.47 9.21 -14.27
N HIS A 9 -30.52 10.30 -13.56
CA HIS A 9 -29.46 11.28 -13.42
C HIS A 9 -28.42 10.84 -12.37
N ILE A 10 -27.13 11.03 -12.68
CA ILE A 10 -26.03 10.84 -11.72
C ILE A 10 -25.70 12.19 -11.10
N ASP A 11 -25.98 12.34 -9.82
CA ASP A 11 -25.77 13.60 -9.09
C ASP A 11 -24.29 13.90 -8.84
N ALA A 12 -23.48 12.88 -8.57
CA ALA A 12 -22.07 13.05 -8.30
C ALA A 12 -21.27 11.79 -8.68
N VAL A 13 -20.01 11.98 -9.04
CA VAL A 13 -19.02 10.93 -9.22
C VAL A 13 -17.87 11.19 -8.26
N VAL A 14 -17.47 10.19 -7.49
CA VAL A 14 -16.33 10.31 -6.56
C VAL A 14 -15.21 9.40 -7.03
N PHE A 15 -14.05 9.99 -7.29
CA PHE A 15 -12.84 9.25 -7.64
C PHE A 15 -11.95 9.07 -6.41
N TYR A 16 -11.38 7.91 -6.26
CA TYR A 16 -10.73 7.42 -5.05
C TYR A 16 -9.31 7.93 -4.79
N ASP A 17 -8.76 8.81 -5.61
CA ASP A 17 -7.48 9.47 -5.36
C ASP A 17 -7.41 10.88 -6.00
N LYS A 18 -6.36 11.64 -5.65
CA LYS A 18 -6.09 12.98 -6.18
C LYS A 18 -4.96 12.93 -7.22
N PRO A 19 -5.24 12.79 -8.52
CA PRO A 19 -4.22 12.58 -9.56
C PRO A 19 -3.14 13.65 -9.59
N LEU A 20 -3.49 14.94 -9.40
CA LEU A 20 -2.52 16.04 -9.41
C LEU A 20 -1.55 15.96 -8.23
N THR A 21 -2.04 15.67 -7.02
CA THR A 21 -1.19 15.51 -5.83
C THR A 21 -0.28 14.30 -5.97
N LYS A 22 -0.80 13.19 -6.50
CA LYS A 22 -0.02 11.99 -6.79
C LYS A 22 1.07 12.27 -7.84
N PHE A 23 0.77 13.04 -8.86
CA PHE A 23 1.75 13.46 -9.87
C PHE A 23 2.83 14.35 -9.26
N ALA A 24 2.46 15.33 -8.43
CA ALA A 24 3.42 16.18 -7.72
C ALA A 24 4.40 15.34 -6.88
N ARG A 25 3.90 14.38 -6.08
CA ARG A 25 4.76 13.45 -5.33
C ARG A 25 5.73 12.70 -6.22
N ILE A 26 5.27 12.19 -7.38
CA ILE A 26 6.13 11.47 -8.31
C ILE A 26 7.24 12.38 -8.82
N MET A 27 6.92 13.63 -9.19
CA MET A 27 7.92 14.61 -9.63
C MET A 27 8.93 14.93 -8.52
N GLU A 28 8.48 15.20 -7.32
CA GLU A 28 9.34 15.48 -6.17
C GLU A 28 10.26 14.29 -5.85
N SER A 29 9.72 13.06 -5.91
CA SER A 29 10.50 11.83 -5.71
C SER A 29 11.63 11.70 -6.72
N TYR A 30 11.37 11.99 -8.00
CA TYR A 30 12.41 11.95 -9.03
C TYR A 30 13.44 13.05 -8.85
N PHE A 31 13.02 14.27 -8.53
CA PHE A 31 13.96 15.38 -8.29
C PHE A 31 14.85 15.11 -7.07
N SER A 32 14.36 14.44 -6.04
CA SER A 32 15.14 14.12 -4.85
C SER A 32 16.30 13.16 -5.09
N VAL A 33 16.23 12.33 -6.13
CA VAL A 33 17.25 11.33 -6.46
C VAL A 33 18.04 11.66 -7.74
N ALA A 34 17.70 12.74 -8.44
CA ALA A 34 18.35 13.14 -9.69
C ALA A 34 19.88 13.26 -9.54
N PRO A 35 20.67 12.86 -10.56
CA PRO A 35 20.27 12.37 -11.88
C PRO A 35 19.93 10.87 -11.94
N LYS A 36 19.96 10.15 -10.82
CA LYS A 36 19.48 8.78 -10.73
C LYS A 36 17.97 8.74 -11.02
N GLY A 37 17.43 7.59 -11.39
CA GLY A 37 16.00 7.45 -11.66
C GLY A 37 15.54 8.01 -13.02
N LEU A 38 16.43 8.44 -13.92
CA LEU A 38 16.03 8.97 -15.23
C LEU A 38 15.24 7.95 -16.06
N GLN A 39 15.63 6.69 -16.04
CA GLN A 39 14.94 5.65 -16.81
C GLN A 39 13.50 5.42 -16.33
N PRO A 40 13.19 5.16 -15.04
CA PRO A 40 11.81 5.06 -14.57
C PRO A 40 11.03 6.38 -14.80
N PHE A 41 11.66 7.55 -14.68
CA PHE A 41 11.03 8.82 -14.99
C PHE A 41 10.57 8.89 -16.44
N LEU A 42 11.45 8.60 -17.40
CA LEU A 42 11.11 8.63 -18.84
C LEU A 42 10.02 7.61 -19.21
N MET A 43 9.93 6.49 -18.49
CA MET A 43 8.86 5.51 -18.69
C MET A 43 7.52 5.95 -18.08
N ALA A 44 7.53 6.59 -16.91
CA ALA A 44 6.32 7.00 -16.22
C ALA A 44 5.67 8.26 -16.82
N MET A 45 6.46 9.25 -17.25
CA MET A 45 5.94 10.54 -17.71
C MET A 45 4.97 10.48 -18.89
N PRO A 46 5.19 9.70 -19.95
CA PRO A 46 4.22 9.59 -21.04
C PRO A 46 2.86 9.05 -20.58
N LEU A 47 2.84 8.11 -19.63
CA LEU A 47 1.61 7.57 -19.07
C LEU A 47 0.85 8.62 -18.25
N TRP A 48 1.57 9.37 -17.42
CA TRP A 48 0.97 10.42 -16.60
C TRP A 48 0.42 11.56 -17.45
N ILE A 49 1.24 12.11 -18.34
CA ILE A 49 0.86 13.26 -19.18
C ILE A 49 -0.26 12.89 -20.15
N LYS A 50 -0.28 11.69 -20.72
CA LYS A 50 -1.29 11.30 -21.73
C LYS A 50 -2.58 10.73 -21.15
N LYS A 51 -2.56 10.18 -19.91
CA LYS A 51 -3.71 9.47 -19.36
C LYS A 51 -4.05 9.88 -17.93
N LYS A 52 -3.11 9.75 -17.00
CA LYS A 52 -3.42 9.86 -15.56
C LYS A 52 -3.84 11.27 -15.12
N LEU A 53 -3.34 12.32 -15.76
CA LEU A 53 -3.77 13.70 -15.50
C LEU A 53 -5.14 14.02 -16.11
N TRP A 54 -5.65 13.21 -17.02
CA TRP A 54 -6.93 13.41 -17.72
C TRP A 54 -8.05 12.52 -17.15
N ILE A 55 -7.96 12.11 -15.92
CA ILE A 55 -8.99 11.29 -15.25
C ILE A 55 -10.39 11.91 -15.34
N PRO A 56 -10.62 13.23 -15.13
CA PRO A 56 -11.94 13.81 -15.32
C PRO A 56 -12.52 13.53 -16.70
N LEU A 57 -11.75 13.82 -17.74
CA LEU A 57 -12.17 13.59 -19.12
C LEU A 57 -12.40 12.11 -19.44
N ILE A 58 -11.58 11.22 -18.87
CA ILE A 58 -11.74 9.76 -19.02
C ILE A 58 -13.05 9.30 -18.38
N ILE A 59 -13.39 9.85 -17.22
CA ILE A 59 -14.67 9.56 -16.53
C ILE A 59 -15.84 10.04 -17.39
N GLU A 60 -15.82 11.29 -17.85
CA GLU A 60 -16.88 11.88 -18.69
C GLU A 60 -17.09 11.07 -19.96
N ASN A 61 -16.02 10.76 -20.70
CA ASN A 61 -16.09 9.94 -21.91
C ASN A 61 -16.62 8.54 -21.63
N GLY A 62 -16.20 7.91 -20.53
CA GLY A 62 -16.69 6.58 -20.13
C GLY A 62 -18.20 6.56 -19.85
N PHE A 63 -18.76 7.60 -19.26
CA PHE A 63 -20.20 7.73 -19.07
C PHE A 63 -20.94 8.00 -20.40
N HIS A 64 -20.39 8.87 -21.22
CA HIS A 64 -20.94 9.13 -22.56
C HIS A 64 -20.98 7.85 -23.42
N ASP A 65 -19.91 7.04 -23.41
CA ASP A 65 -19.85 5.75 -24.11
C ASP A 65 -20.90 4.75 -23.59
N CYS A 66 -21.37 4.93 -22.36
CA CYS A 66 -22.47 4.15 -21.77
C CYS A 66 -23.86 4.78 -22.03
N GLY A 67 -23.96 5.83 -22.84
CA GLY A 67 -25.22 6.54 -23.15
C GLY A 67 -25.69 7.48 -22.04
N ILE A 68 -24.79 7.92 -21.15
CA ILE A 68 -25.10 8.89 -20.08
C ILE A 68 -24.41 10.21 -20.45
N ASP A 69 -25.17 11.14 -21.00
CA ASP A 69 -24.66 12.41 -21.50
C ASP A 69 -24.47 13.49 -20.42
N SER A 70 -25.04 13.27 -19.23
CA SER A 70 -24.95 14.24 -18.13
C SER A 70 -24.64 13.52 -16.82
N ILE A 71 -23.52 13.88 -16.24
CA ILE A 71 -23.12 13.52 -14.88
C ILE A 71 -23.03 14.80 -14.06
N GLY A 72 -23.27 14.69 -12.75
CA GLY A 72 -23.03 15.78 -11.81
C GLY A 72 -21.56 16.06 -11.60
N GLN A 73 -21.24 16.73 -10.52
CA GLN A 73 -19.86 17.11 -10.22
C GLN A 73 -18.97 15.90 -9.95
N ILE A 74 -17.72 15.93 -10.46
CA ILE A 74 -16.69 14.95 -10.15
C ILE A 74 -15.89 15.43 -8.93
N TYR A 75 -15.84 14.61 -7.89
CA TYR A 75 -15.07 14.84 -6.68
C TYR A 75 -13.85 13.93 -6.64
N PHE A 76 -12.77 14.42 -6.04
CA PHE A 76 -11.52 13.69 -5.83
C PHE A 76 -11.23 13.63 -4.33
N VAL A 77 -11.18 12.42 -3.78
CA VAL A 77 -10.93 12.17 -2.35
C VAL A 77 -9.52 11.62 -2.20
N GLU A 78 -8.87 11.87 -1.08
CA GLU A 78 -7.56 11.29 -0.81
C GLU A 78 -7.63 9.77 -0.71
N HIS A 79 -6.60 9.10 -1.20
CA HIS A 79 -6.55 7.65 -1.33
C HIS A 79 -6.80 6.93 0.00
N HIS A 80 -6.16 7.38 1.08
CA HIS A 80 -6.34 6.78 2.41
C HIS A 80 -7.69 7.15 3.06
N GLU A 81 -8.27 8.30 2.74
CA GLU A 81 -9.66 8.60 3.09
C GLU A 81 -10.64 7.66 2.38
N SER A 82 -10.40 7.37 1.09
CA SER A 82 -11.21 6.40 0.33
C SER A 82 -11.10 5.00 0.92
N HIS A 83 -9.90 4.57 1.32
CA HIS A 83 -9.70 3.31 2.03
C HIS A 83 -10.44 3.27 3.35
N ALA A 84 -10.33 4.32 4.16
CA ALA A 84 -11.01 4.41 5.44
C ALA A 84 -12.54 4.38 5.30
N ALA A 85 -13.07 5.14 4.34
CA ALA A 85 -14.49 5.17 4.01
C ALA A 85 -15.01 3.79 3.55
N SER A 86 -14.24 3.11 2.68
CA SER A 86 -14.61 1.80 2.13
C SER A 86 -14.68 0.70 3.21
N ALA A 87 -13.92 0.83 4.30
CA ALA A 87 -13.95 -0.12 5.40
C ALA A 87 -14.99 0.24 6.47
N PHE A 88 -15.11 1.53 6.80
CA PHE A 88 -15.94 1.97 7.92
C PHE A 88 -17.43 2.03 7.57
N PHE A 89 -17.80 2.71 6.49
CA PHE A 89 -19.23 2.94 6.19
C PHE A 89 -20.05 1.66 5.91
N PRO A 90 -19.54 0.61 5.25
CA PRO A 90 -20.28 -0.64 5.12
C PRO A 90 -20.17 -1.54 6.36
N SER A 91 -19.36 -1.18 7.38
CA SER A 91 -19.24 -1.97 8.60
C SER A 91 -20.51 -1.85 9.47
N PRO A 92 -20.75 -2.81 10.37
CA PRO A 92 -21.87 -2.71 11.32
C PRO A 92 -21.57 -1.80 12.52
N PHE A 93 -20.47 -1.03 12.49
CA PHE A 93 -19.99 -0.26 13.62
C PHE A 93 -20.41 1.21 13.52
N GLU A 94 -21.00 1.72 14.56
CA GLU A 94 -21.32 3.15 14.70
C GLU A 94 -20.08 3.98 15.04
N HIS A 95 -19.12 3.35 15.75
CA HIS A 95 -17.80 3.89 16.11
C HIS A 95 -16.73 2.81 15.96
N SER A 96 -15.59 3.16 15.41
CA SER A 96 -14.42 2.26 15.34
C SER A 96 -13.12 3.04 15.15
N ALA A 97 -11.99 2.47 15.59
CA ALA A 97 -10.70 2.81 15.05
C ALA A 97 -10.64 2.39 13.58
N ILE A 98 -9.88 3.11 12.79
CA ILE A 98 -9.63 2.80 11.37
C ILE A 98 -8.13 2.71 11.18
N LEU A 99 -7.68 1.66 10.49
CA LEU A 99 -6.30 1.47 10.10
C LEU A 99 -6.23 1.20 8.60
N THR A 100 -5.60 2.12 7.88
CA THR A 100 -5.34 1.95 6.45
C THR A 100 -3.86 1.68 6.23
N MET A 101 -3.53 0.63 5.48
CA MET A 101 -2.14 0.25 5.19
C MET A 101 -2.04 -0.21 3.74
N ASP A 102 -1.30 0.55 2.92
CA ASP A 102 -1.17 0.29 1.49
C ASP A 102 0.27 0.45 1.01
N GLY A 103 0.48 0.33 -0.30
CA GLY A 103 1.75 0.65 -0.94
C GLY A 103 2.06 2.13 -0.85
N VAL A 104 1.27 2.94 -1.52
CA VAL A 104 1.33 4.41 -1.46
C VAL A 104 0.10 5.05 -2.09
N GLY A 105 -0.50 5.99 -1.38
CA GLY A 105 -1.53 6.90 -1.90
C GLY A 105 -0.92 8.11 -2.61
N GLU A 106 -1.34 9.30 -2.26
CA GLU A 106 -0.66 10.54 -2.68
C GLU A 106 0.73 10.61 -2.02
N TRP A 107 0.76 10.71 -0.69
CA TRP A 107 1.96 10.63 0.15
C TRP A 107 1.82 9.57 1.22
N THR A 108 0.64 9.42 1.77
CA THR A 108 0.33 8.52 2.87
C THR A 108 0.50 7.06 2.43
N THR A 109 1.11 6.26 3.28
CA THR A 109 1.34 4.82 3.11
C THR A 109 0.57 4.00 4.14
N SER A 110 0.37 4.58 5.33
CA SER A 110 -0.48 4.03 6.39
C SER A 110 -1.09 5.19 7.17
N ALA A 111 -2.33 5.02 7.65
CA ALA A 111 -2.96 6.01 8.51
C ALA A 111 -3.77 5.35 9.61
N ILE A 112 -3.78 5.99 10.78
CA ILE A 112 -4.68 5.72 11.88
C ILE A 112 -5.78 6.77 11.85
N GLY A 113 -7.02 6.35 11.99
CA GLY A 113 -8.17 7.23 12.02
C GLY A 113 -9.26 6.74 12.95
N ILE A 114 -10.34 7.50 13.01
CA ILE A 114 -11.54 7.18 13.73
C ILE A 114 -12.75 7.39 12.84
N GLY A 115 -13.67 6.43 12.87
CA GLY A 115 -15.00 6.54 12.29
C GLY A 115 -16.05 6.77 13.37
N LYS A 116 -16.91 7.76 13.16
CA LYS A 116 -18.05 8.07 14.06
C LYS A 116 -19.28 8.44 13.22
N SER A 117 -20.31 7.62 13.31
CA SER A 117 -21.57 7.82 12.56
C SER A 117 -21.33 7.94 11.05
N ASN A 118 -21.42 9.13 10.48
CA ASN A 118 -21.20 9.41 9.06
C ASN A 118 -19.89 10.17 8.75
N GLN A 119 -18.95 10.16 9.69
CA GLN A 119 -17.67 10.87 9.56
C GLN A 119 -16.50 9.94 9.74
N VAL A 120 -15.45 10.17 8.94
CA VAL A 120 -14.13 9.58 9.06
C VAL A 120 -13.12 10.70 9.25
N THR A 121 -12.22 10.53 10.21
CA THR A 121 -11.12 11.46 10.47
C THR A 121 -9.83 10.70 10.58
N LEU A 122 -8.85 11.02 9.75
CA LEU A 122 -7.49 10.51 9.88
C LEU A 122 -6.74 11.35 10.93
N LEU A 123 -6.02 10.71 11.82
CA LEU A 123 -5.36 11.30 12.99
C LEU A 123 -3.84 11.31 12.85
N GLU A 124 -3.27 10.21 12.38
CA GLU A 124 -1.83 10.01 12.25
C GLU A 124 -1.52 9.29 10.95
N GLU A 125 -0.35 9.58 10.36
CA GLU A 125 0.05 9.04 9.07
C GLU A 125 1.53 8.67 9.03
N LEU A 126 1.82 7.60 8.31
CA LEU A 126 3.15 7.33 7.75
C LEU A 126 3.17 7.73 6.29
N GLN A 127 4.28 8.33 5.87
CA GLN A 127 4.41 8.85 4.52
C GLN A 127 5.51 8.15 3.72
N TYR A 128 5.33 8.16 2.42
CA TYR A 128 6.32 7.72 1.44
C TYR A 128 7.67 8.41 1.66
N PRO A 129 8.81 7.70 1.58
CA PRO A 129 8.95 6.35 1.03
C PRO A 129 8.79 5.20 2.05
N HIS A 130 8.44 5.51 3.30
CA HIS A 130 8.32 4.54 4.38
C HIS A 130 6.95 3.85 4.31
N SER A 131 6.92 2.62 3.79
CA SER A 131 5.69 1.88 3.51
C SER A 131 5.86 0.40 3.84
N LEU A 132 4.92 -0.14 4.63
CA LEU A 132 4.85 -1.57 4.89
C LEU A 132 4.47 -2.35 3.63
N GLY A 133 3.57 -1.80 2.81
CA GLY A 133 3.19 -2.40 1.53
C GLY A 133 4.36 -2.48 0.55
N LEU A 134 5.15 -1.40 0.40
CA LEU A 134 6.35 -1.41 -0.44
C LEU A 134 7.45 -2.32 0.11
N LEU A 135 7.60 -2.39 1.44
CA LEU A 135 8.52 -3.34 2.08
C LEU A 135 8.11 -4.77 1.72
N TYR A 136 6.85 -5.14 1.92
CA TYR A 136 6.36 -6.48 1.60
C TYR A 136 6.49 -6.79 0.10
N SER A 137 6.20 -5.82 -0.76
CA SER A 137 6.39 -5.92 -2.21
C SER A 137 7.85 -6.07 -2.63
N ALA A 138 8.80 -5.47 -1.90
CA ALA A 138 10.23 -5.66 -2.15
C ALA A 138 10.65 -7.11 -1.90
N PHE A 139 10.15 -7.74 -0.84
CA PHE A 139 10.37 -9.16 -0.57
C PHE A 139 9.61 -10.08 -1.54
N THR A 140 8.41 -9.67 -1.96
CA THR A 140 7.66 -10.35 -3.04
C THR A 140 8.49 -10.41 -4.32
N TYR A 141 9.04 -9.29 -4.74
CA TYR A 141 9.98 -9.19 -5.87
C TYR A 141 11.22 -10.06 -5.64
N PHE A 142 11.83 -9.97 -4.47
CA PHE A 142 13.07 -10.69 -4.15
C PHE A 142 12.90 -12.20 -4.19
N CYS A 143 11.74 -12.72 -3.74
CA CYS A 143 11.38 -14.12 -3.87
C CYS A 143 10.91 -14.52 -5.29
N GLY A 144 11.03 -13.62 -6.29
CA GLY A 144 10.74 -13.91 -7.69
C GLY A 144 9.25 -13.97 -8.02
N PHE A 145 8.40 -13.34 -7.22
CA PHE A 145 6.97 -13.19 -7.50
C PHE A 145 6.67 -11.82 -8.11
N LYS A 146 5.58 -11.73 -8.86
CA LYS A 146 5.16 -10.49 -9.50
C LYS A 146 4.55 -9.54 -8.46
N VAL A 147 5.12 -8.35 -8.32
CA VAL A 147 4.60 -7.27 -7.46
C VAL A 147 3.17 -6.88 -7.86
N ASN A 148 2.35 -6.48 -6.89
CA ASN A 148 0.93 -6.15 -6.99
C ASN A 148 0.00 -7.33 -7.34
N SER A 149 0.53 -8.53 -7.40
CA SER A 149 -0.30 -9.73 -7.64
C SER A 149 0.32 -11.02 -7.08
N GLY A 150 1.46 -10.94 -6.42
CA GLY A 150 2.17 -12.09 -5.87
C GLY A 150 2.39 -12.04 -4.36
N GLU A 151 1.92 -10.99 -3.69
CA GLU A 151 2.05 -10.82 -2.25
C GLU A 151 1.37 -11.95 -1.47
N TYR A 152 0.22 -12.43 -1.96
CA TYR A 152 -0.45 -13.60 -1.38
C TYR A 152 0.36 -14.90 -1.53
N LYS A 153 1.18 -15.03 -2.60
CA LYS A 153 2.07 -16.18 -2.77
C LYS A 153 3.20 -16.16 -1.76
N LEU A 154 3.76 -14.96 -1.48
CA LEU A 154 4.77 -14.77 -0.45
C LEU A 154 4.19 -15.10 0.93
N MET A 155 2.99 -14.62 1.26
CA MET A 155 2.27 -14.95 2.48
C MET A 155 2.03 -16.47 2.61
N GLY A 156 1.58 -17.11 1.52
CA GLY A 156 1.36 -18.57 1.48
C GLY A 156 2.65 -19.39 1.54
N LEU A 157 3.82 -18.81 1.21
CA LEU A 157 5.12 -19.45 1.30
C LEU A 157 5.69 -19.42 2.74
N ALA A 158 5.35 -18.41 3.53
CA ALA A 158 5.89 -18.18 4.87
C ALA A 158 5.78 -19.38 5.83
N PRO A 159 4.68 -20.17 5.86
CA PRO A 159 4.58 -21.33 6.76
C PRO A 159 5.60 -22.46 6.50
N TYR A 160 6.25 -22.46 5.34
CA TYR A 160 7.24 -23.50 4.97
C TYR A 160 8.67 -23.13 5.39
N GLY A 161 8.90 -21.91 5.91
CA GLY A 161 10.19 -21.42 6.36
C GLY A 161 10.28 -21.17 7.85
N THR A 162 11.46 -20.76 8.29
CA THR A 162 11.72 -20.24 9.64
C THR A 162 12.14 -18.77 9.55
N PRO A 163 11.76 -17.90 10.49
CA PRO A 163 12.01 -16.45 10.40
C PRO A 163 13.45 -16.06 10.76
N ARG A 164 14.45 -16.78 10.22
CA ARG A 164 15.87 -16.62 10.58
C ARG A 164 16.48 -15.27 10.15
N TYR A 165 15.83 -14.56 9.23
CA TYR A 165 16.27 -13.22 8.78
C TYR A 165 15.51 -12.08 9.47
N ALA A 166 14.61 -12.35 10.43
CA ALA A 166 13.81 -11.31 11.07
C ALA A 166 14.71 -10.27 11.77
N ASP A 167 15.74 -10.71 12.51
CA ASP A 167 16.69 -9.80 13.16
C ASP A 167 17.51 -8.99 12.15
N VAL A 168 17.86 -9.58 11.00
CA VAL A 168 18.57 -8.87 9.91
C VAL A 168 17.67 -7.77 9.32
N ILE A 169 16.37 -8.04 9.14
CA ILE A 169 15.39 -7.05 8.65
C ILE A 169 15.30 -5.88 9.64
N HIS A 170 15.14 -6.15 10.93
CA HIS A 170 15.09 -5.10 11.96
C HIS A 170 16.42 -4.33 12.08
N ALA A 171 17.55 -5.00 12.02
CA ALA A 171 18.85 -4.35 12.18
C ALA A 171 19.25 -3.44 11.01
N HIS A 172 18.84 -3.79 9.78
CA HIS A 172 19.34 -3.12 8.57
C HIS A 172 18.28 -2.39 7.76
N LEU A 173 17.05 -2.88 7.73
CA LEU A 173 16.01 -2.38 6.83
C LEU A 173 14.93 -1.53 7.51
N VAL A 174 14.60 -1.81 8.78
CA VAL A 174 13.43 -1.25 9.45
C VAL A 174 13.78 -0.70 10.82
N ASP A 175 13.80 0.60 10.99
CA ASP A 175 13.84 1.24 12.32
C ASP A 175 12.41 1.32 12.87
N LEU A 176 11.99 0.34 13.67
CA LEU A 176 10.64 0.18 14.20
C LEU A 176 10.52 0.75 15.61
N LYS A 177 9.53 1.60 15.84
CA LYS A 177 9.22 2.19 17.15
C LYS A 177 8.15 1.40 17.92
N MET A 178 7.95 1.74 19.17
CA MET A 178 7.00 1.08 20.06
C MET A 178 5.54 1.28 19.63
N ASP A 179 5.22 2.43 19.04
CA ASP A 179 3.92 2.79 18.48
C ASP A 179 3.62 2.13 17.12
N GLY A 180 4.59 1.38 16.59
CA GLY A 180 4.49 0.77 15.28
C GLY A 180 4.89 1.68 14.12
N SER A 181 5.17 2.95 14.36
CA SER A 181 5.79 3.80 13.35
C SER A 181 7.19 3.29 13.00
N PHE A 182 7.60 3.47 11.75
CA PHE A 182 8.89 2.98 11.31
C PHE A 182 9.49 3.82 10.20
N ARG A 183 10.80 3.67 10.03
CA ARG A 183 11.54 4.17 8.88
C ARG A 183 12.25 3.03 8.17
N LEU A 184 12.14 3.03 6.84
CA LEU A 184 12.92 2.13 6.00
C LEU A 184 14.30 2.75 5.72
N ASN A 185 15.33 1.94 5.77
CA ASN A 185 16.66 2.35 5.30
C ASN A 185 16.71 2.26 3.77
N MET A 186 16.51 3.40 3.11
CA MET A 186 16.39 3.48 1.66
C MET A 186 17.65 3.07 0.88
N ASP A 187 18.78 2.93 1.55
CA ASP A 187 20.04 2.45 0.96
C ASP A 187 19.97 1.02 0.37
N TYR A 188 18.98 0.25 0.78
CA TYR A 188 18.78 -1.15 0.36
C TYR A 188 17.72 -1.31 -0.73
N PHE A 189 16.93 -0.27 -1.00
CA PHE A 189 15.81 -0.32 -1.93
C PHE A 189 16.12 0.41 -3.24
N GLY A 190 15.58 -0.09 -4.34
CA GLY A 190 15.80 0.48 -5.67
C GLY A 190 14.56 1.18 -6.25
N TYR A 191 13.40 1.13 -5.60
CA TYR A 191 12.17 1.63 -6.18
C TYR A 191 12.06 3.17 -6.27
N LEU A 192 12.99 3.89 -5.64
CA LEU A 192 13.09 5.35 -5.80
C LEU A 192 13.81 5.76 -7.09
N ASP A 193 14.82 5.00 -7.49
CA ASP A 193 15.78 5.42 -8.51
C ASP A 193 16.02 4.39 -9.63
N SER A 194 15.34 3.24 -9.58
CA SER A 194 15.47 2.18 -10.57
C SER A 194 14.14 1.48 -10.87
N LEU A 195 14.17 0.54 -11.81
CA LEU A 195 13.05 -0.36 -12.14
C LEU A 195 13.03 -1.63 -11.27
N ARG A 196 13.85 -1.69 -10.22
CA ARG A 196 13.95 -2.82 -9.30
C ARG A 196 13.44 -2.41 -7.94
N MET A 197 12.87 -3.36 -7.20
CA MET A 197 12.44 -3.10 -5.82
C MET A 197 13.62 -3.09 -4.85
N THR A 198 14.66 -3.89 -5.10
CA THR A 198 15.83 -4.06 -4.25
C THR A 198 17.12 -3.83 -5.03
N ASN A 199 18.23 -3.62 -4.33
CA ASN A 199 19.56 -3.41 -4.91
C ASN A 199 20.60 -4.43 -4.42
N GLU A 200 21.87 -4.24 -4.78
CA GLU A 200 22.95 -5.19 -4.44
C GLU A 200 23.23 -5.26 -2.92
N LYS A 201 23.08 -4.16 -2.18
CA LYS A 201 23.21 -4.20 -0.71
C LYS A 201 22.14 -5.09 -0.08
N PHE A 202 20.92 -5.08 -0.62
CA PHE A 202 19.84 -5.99 -0.19
C PHE A 202 20.21 -7.46 -0.46
N ASN A 203 20.78 -7.74 -1.66
CA ASN A 203 21.22 -9.08 -2.02
C ASN A 203 22.22 -9.66 -1.01
N GLN A 204 23.14 -8.82 -0.49
CA GLN A 204 24.15 -9.23 0.48
C GLN A 204 23.56 -9.62 1.84
N LEU A 205 22.43 -9.05 2.24
CA LEU A 205 21.74 -9.38 3.49
C LEU A 205 21.07 -10.77 3.45
N PHE A 206 20.72 -11.24 2.27
CA PHE A 206 19.90 -12.43 2.08
C PHE A 206 20.58 -13.53 1.24
N ASP A 207 21.91 -13.64 1.36
CA ASP A 207 22.73 -14.72 0.79
C ASP A 207 22.63 -14.85 -0.75
N GLY A 208 22.46 -13.75 -1.47
CA GLY A 208 22.51 -13.75 -2.94
C GLY A 208 21.41 -12.94 -3.64
N PRO A 209 21.34 -13.00 -4.97
CA PRO A 209 20.42 -12.18 -5.77
C PRO A 209 18.96 -12.63 -5.64
N PRO A 210 18.01 -11.79 -6.11
CA PRO A 210 16.61 -12.17 -6.23
C PRO A 210 16.45 -13.47 -7.03
N ARG A 211 15.52 -14.33 -6.58
CA ARG A 211 15.14 -15.52 -7.33
C ARG A 211 14.57 -15.12 -8.69
N GLN A 212 15.01 -15.78 -9.74
CA GLN A 212 14.41 -15.58 -11.07
C GLN A 212 12.97 -16.15 -11.08
N PRO A 213 12.00 -15.45 -11.69
CA PRO A 213 10.64 -15.97 -11.83
C PRO A 213 10.64 -17.39 -12.41
N GLU A 214 9.67 -18.18 -11.94
CA GLU A 214 9.42 -19.58 -12.39
C GLU A 214 10.59 -20.59 -12.15
N THR A 215 11.66 -20.20 -11.47
CA THR A 215 12.68 -21.17 -11.01
C THR A 215 12.24 -21.88 -9.72
N THR A 216 12.96 -22.92 -9.33
CA THR A 216 12.68 -23.67 -8.10
C THR A 216 12.76 -22.76 -6.86
N ILE A 217 11.78 -22.84 -5.99
CA ILE A 217 11.79 -22.21 -4.68
C ILE A 217 12.64 -23.08 -3.74
N THR A 218 13.57 -22.46 -3.03
CA THR A 218 14.47 -23.14 -2.10
C THR A 218 14.11 -22.79 -0.64
N GLN A 219 14.79 -23.43 0.32
CA GLN A 219 14.60 -23.11 1.74
C GLN A 219 14.92 -21.63 2.04
N ARG A 220 15.85 -21.03 1.30
CA ARG A 220 16.18 -19.59 1.41
C ARG A 220 14.94 -18.71 1.19
N GLU A 221 14.20 -18.92 0.11
CA GLU A 221 13.01 -18.12 -0.19
C GLU A 221 11.88 -18.39 0.83
N MET A 222 11.76 -19.61 1.33
CA MET A 222 10.81 -19.96 2.39
C MET A 222 11.15 -19.24 3.70
N ASP A 223 12.42 -19.22 4.10
CA ASP A 223 12.89 -18.54 5.32
C ASP A 223 12.78 -17.00 5.19
N ILE A 224 13.04 -16.45 4.00
CA ILE A 224 12.84 -15.02 3.72
C ILE A 224 11.35 -14.67 3.84
N ALA A 225 10.46 -15.48 3.25
CA ALA A 225 9.01 -15.29 3.34
C ALA A 225 8.51 -15.35 4.80
N ALA A 226 8.97 -16.33 5.58
CA ALA A 226 8.66 -16.45 7.00
C ALA A 226 9.15 -15.23 7.79
N SER A 227 10.34 -14.71 7.45
CA SER A 227 10.95 -13.57 8.15
C SER A 227 10.20 -12.27 7.91
N ILE A 228 9.88 -11.94 6.66
CA ILE A 228 9.10 -10.72 6.38
C ILE A 228 7.67 -10.83 6.88
N GLN A 229 7.07 -12.01 6.86
CA GLN A 229 5.75 -12.23 7.44
C GLN A 229 5.78 -11.97 8.96
N HIS A 230 6.79 -12.49 9.68
CA HIS A 230 6.97 -12.24 11.10
C HIS A 230 7.13 -10.75 11.43
N VAL A 231 7.96 -10.02 10.67
CA VAL A 231 8.15 -8.57 10.83
C VAL A 231 6.86 -7.79 10.51
N THR A 232 6.14 -8.19 9.48
CA THR A 232 4.85 -7.58 9.12
C THR A 232 3.83 -7.73 10.24
N GLU A 233 3.74 -8.91 10.84
CA GLU A 233 2.86 -9.15 11.99
C GLU A 233 3.23 -8.30 13.20
N ASP A 234 4.52 -8.14 13.53
CA ASP A 234 4.96 -7.27 14.63
C ASP A 234 4.57 -5.81 14.37
N ILE A 235 4.82 -5.30 13.17
CA ILE A 235 4.45 -3.92 12.79
C ILE A 235 2.93 -3.72 12.88
N VAL A 236 2.13 -4.62 12.29
CA VAL A 236 0.66 -4.52 12.30
C VAL A 236 0.11 -4.56 13.73
N MET A 237 0.63 -5.44 14.57
CA MET A 237 0.21 -5.54 15.98
C MET A 237 0.51 -4.25 16.76
N ARG A 238 1.70 -3.65 16.57
CA ARG A 238 2.07 -2.40 17.24
C ARG A 238 1.20 -1.24 16.78
N ILE A 239 1.02 -1.07 15.46
CA ILE A 239 0.16 0.01 14.92
C ILE A 239 -1.28 -0.16 15.41
N ALA A 240 -1.83 -1.37 15.41
CA ALA A 240 -3.18 -1.63 15.90
C ALA A 240 -3.33 -1.36 17.40
N THR A 241 -2.32 -1.72 18.19
CA THR A 241 -2.28 -1.40 19.64
C THR A 241 -2.24 0.12 19.85
N HIS A 242 -1.42 0.83 19.08
CA HIS A 242 -1.35 2.30 19.13
C HIS A 242 -2.67 2.94 18.68
N ALA A 243 -3.28 2.44 17.61
CA ALA A 243 -4.59 2.91 17.15
C ALA A 243 -5.66 2.79 18.25
N HIS A 244 -5.67 1.68 19.00
CA HIS A 244 -6.53 1.54 20.18
C HIS A 244 -6.22 2.58 21.26
N GLN A 245 -4.94 2.83 21.55
CA GLN A 245 -4.53 3.82 22.56
C GLN A 245 -4.94 5.26 22.19
N VAL A 246 -4.74 5.64 20.93
CA VAL A 246 -5.05 6.99 20.43
C VAL A 246 -6.54 7.23 20.30
N THR A 247 -7.31 6.23 19.85
CA THR A 247 -8.75 6.39 19.60
C THR A 247 -9.63 6.00 20.78
N GLY A 248 -9.15 5.13 21.69
CA GLY A 248 -9.94 4.50 22.75
C GLY A 248 -10.96 3.47 22.24
N GLU A 249 -11.03 3.23 20.92
CA GLU A 249 -12.01 2.35 20.31
C GLU A 249 -11.62 0.88 20.45
N LYS A 250 -12.61 0.02 20.70
CA LYS A 250 -12.44 -1.44 20.82
C LYS A 250 -12.74 -2.20 19.54
N LYS A 251 -13.27 -1.51 18.55
CA LYS A 251 -13.59 -2.06 17.22
C LYS A 251 -12.61 -1.47 16.23
N LEU A 252 -12.20 -2.26 15.26
CA LEU A 252 -11.22 -1.88 14.25
C LEU A 252 -11.76 -2.18 12.86
N CYS A 253 -11.72 -1.17 11.98
CA CYS A 253 -11.89 -1.34 10.53
C CYS A 253 -10.52 -1.24 9.86
N MET A 254 -10.21 -2.15 8.94
CA MET A 254 -8.94 -2.19 8.23
C MET A 254 -9.15 -2.19 6.73
N SER A 255 -8.30 -1.48 5.99
CA SER A 255 -8.28 -1.48 4.52
C SER A 255 -6.89 -1.17 3.95
N GLY A 256 -6.77 -1.27 2.61
CA GLY A 256 -5.50 -1.20 1.89
C GLY A 256 -4.89 -2.56 1.65
N GLY A 257 -3.83 -2.63 0.84
CA GLY A 257 -3.22 -3.89 0.40
C GLY A 257 -2.73 -4.78 1.54
N ILE A 258 -2.20 -4.21 2.63
CA ILE A 258 -1.75 -4.98 3.80
C ILE A 258 -2.91 -5.57 4.59
N ALA A 259 -4.10 -4.95 4.56
CA ALA A 259 -5.30 -5.51 5.20
C ALA A 259 -5.78 -6.84 4.56
N LEU A 260 -5.21 -7.23 3.42
CA LEU A 260 -5.40 -8.56 2.81
C LEU A 260 -4.49 -9.64 3.41
N ASN A 261 -3.56 -9.28 4.31
CA ASN A 261 -2.72 -10.24 5.00
C ASN A 261 -3.53 -10.97 6.08
N CYS A 262 -4.19 -12.07 5.70
CA CYS A 262 -5.07 -12.83 6.58
C CYS A 262 -4.34 -13.46 7.78
N VAL A 263 -3.03 -13.68 7.70
CA VAL A 263 -2.21 -14.21 8.80
C VAL A 263 -2.05 -13.16 9.90
N ALA A 264 -1.68 -11.93 9.54
CA ALA A 264 -1.60 -10.80 10.46
C ALA A 264 -2.98 -10.48 11.06
N ASN A 265 -4.04 -10.47 10.23
CA ASN A 265 -5.41 -10.23 10.68
C ASN A 265 -5.89 -11.31 11.67
N GLY A 266 -5.58 -12.58 11.38
CA GLY A 266 -5.92 -13.70 12.28
C GLY A 266 -5.19 -13.65 13.62
N LYS A 267 -3.95 -13.11 13.65
CA LYS A 267 -3.20 -12.85 14.89
C LYS A 267 -3.79 -11.69 15.68
N LEU A 268 -4.21 -10.64 15.00
CA LEU A 268 -4.85 -9.47 15.62
C LEU A 268 -6.21 -9.82 16.24
N LEU A 269 -6.96 -10.73 15.65
CA LEU A 269 -8.28 -11.15 16.13
C LEU A 269 -8.21 -12.05 17.37
N ARG A 270 -7.11 -12.78 17.59
CA ARG A 270 -6.89 -13.69 18.75
C ARG A 270 -6.28 -12.97 19.95
#